data_cb279c0745e87549e7f8fdce9edf5ea9
#
_entry.id   cb279c0745e87549e7f8fdce9edf5ea9
#
_cell.length_a   1.000
_cell.length_b   1.000
_cell.length_c   1.000
_cell.angle_alpha   90.00
_cell.angle_beta   90.00
_cell.angle_gamma   90.00
#
_symmetry.space_group_name_H-M   'P 1'
#
loop_
_entity.id
_entity.type
_entity.pdbx_description
1 polymer ?
#
loop_
_entity_poly.entity_id
_entity_poly.type
_entity_poly.pdbx_seq_one_letter_code
_entity_poly.pdbx_strand_id
1 'polypeptide(L)'
;MKNWVDAVFILSGLASIIGGYRAGLLATLFTFIGYIGGGLLGLWFGLHYFHSHGVTKFVLLFLVVALASGAGEALFKQLGKVFHKKILFGPFKWVDSLLGAAFSLLRTLIALLILGHLLLITPWGWASQNIPKSVIYTKLNSAAPTVISDLTRRAKLTY
;
A
#
# COMPACT_ATOMS: atom_id res chain seq x y z
N MET A 1 16.67 -12.22 14.32
CA MET A 1 15.36 -11.53 14.25
C MET A 1 14.97 -11.14 15.67
N LYS A 2 15.23 -9.91 16.08
CA LYS A 2 14.99 -9.46 17.47
C LYS A 2 13.85 -8.43 17.57
N ASN A 3 13.19 -8.12 16.45
CA ASN A 3 12.20 -7.05 16.44
C ASN A 3 10.88 -7.56 15.83
N TRP A 4 9.78 -7.39 16.56
CA TRP A 4 8.44 -7.75 16.05
C TRP A 4 8.08 -7.01 14.75
N VAL A 5 8.68 -5.83 14.50
CA VAL A 5 8.54 -5.07 13.27
C VAL A 5 9.06 -5.87 12.08
N ASP A 6 10.23 -6.54 12.20
CA ASP A 6 10.76 -7.43 11.16
C ASP A 6 9.82 -8.61 10.89
N ALA A 7 9.18 -9.16 11.94
CA ALA A 7 8.20 -10.22 11.78
C ALA A 7 6.97 -9.75 10.98
N VAL A 8 6.48 -8.53 11.22
CA VAL A 8 5.39 -7.92 10.45
C VAL A 8 5.78 -7.76 8.97
N PHE A 9 6.99 -7.27 8.69
CA PHE A 9 7.48 -7.15 7.30
C PHE A 9 7.55 -8.50 6.59
N ILE A 10 8.08 -9.54 7.26
CA ILE A 10 8.20 -10.88 6.69
C ILE A 10 6.82 -11.50 6.45
N LEU A 11 5.94 -11.48 7.45
CA LEU A 11 4.60 -12.06 7.33
C LEU A 11 3.78 -11.36 6.27
N SER A 12 3.79 -10.02 6.22
CA SER A 12 3.10 -9.24 5.20
C SER A 12 3.69 -9.50 3.81
N GLY A 13 5.01 -9.60 3.70
CA GLY A 13 5.71 -9.94 2.47
C GLY A 13 5.33 -11.33 1.95
N LEU A 14 5.37 -12.35 2.80
CA LEU A 14 4.97 -13.71 2.44
C LEU A 14 3.49 -13.78 2.03
N ALA A 15 2.60 -13.15 2.79
CA ALA A 15 1.18 -13.09 2.45
C ALA A 15 0.95 -12.42 1.09
N SER A 16 1.70 -11.34 0.79
CA SER A 16 1.59 -10.63 -0.48
C SER A 16 2.14 -11.45 -1.66
N ILE A 17 3.24 -12.19 -1.49
CA ILE A 17 3.77 -13.11 -2.50
C ILE A 17 2.73 -14.17 -2.85
N ILE A 18 2.17 -14.84 -1.84
CA ILE A 18 1.16 -15.89 -2.04
C ILE A 18 -0.09 -15.31 -2.71
N GLY A 19 -0.54 -14.16 -2.26
CA GLY A 19 -1.70 -13.46 -2.83
C GLY A 19 -1.47 -13.04 -4.29
N GLY A 20 -0.32 -12.43 -4.57
CA GLY A 20 0.07 -11.99 -5.91
C GLY A 20 0.29 -13.15 -6.89
N TYR A 21 0.92 -14.23 -6.42
CA TYR A 21 1.11 -15.44 -7.24
C TYR A 21 -0.22 -16.07 -7.65
N ARG A 22 -1.18 -16.14 -6.72
CA ARG A 22 -2.52 -16.70 -6.99
C ARG A 22 -3.37 -15.79 -7.88
N ALA A 23 -3.19 -14.48 -7.76
CA ALA A 23 -3.95 -13.52 -8.54
C ALA A 23 -3.39 -13.35 -9.96
N GLY A 24 -2.07 -13.43 -10.12
CA GLY A 24 -1.35 -13.06 -11.34
C GLY A 24 -1.14 -11.56 -11.48
N LEU A 25 -0.26 -11.17 -12.40
CA LEU A 25 0.09 -9.77 -12.66
C LEU A 25 -1.12 -8.95 -13.11
N LEU A 26 -1.86 -9.48 -14.09
CA LEU A 26 -3.03 -8.78 -14.64
C LEU A 26 -4.06 -8.47 -13.55
N ALA A 27 -4.44 -9.46 -12.76
CA ALA A 27 -5.40 -9.24 -11.68
C ALA A 27 -4.87 -8.30 -10.60
N THR A 28 -3.56 -8.35 -10.32
CA THR A 28 -2.92 -7.46 -9.35
C THR A 28 -2.88 -6.02 -9.85
N LEU A 29 -2.61 -5.79 -11.14
CA LEU A 29 -2.67 -4.47 -11.78
C LEU A 29 -4.09 -3.91 -11.77
N PHE A 30 -5.10 -4.71 -12.16
CA PHE A 30 -6.50 -4.29 -12.07
C PHE A 30 -6.89 -3.90 -10.64
N THR A 31 -6.48 -4.70 -9.67
CA THR A 31 -6.71 -4.42 -8.23
C THR A 31 -6.09 -3.08 -7.82
N PHE A 32 -4.86 -2.81 -8.27
CA PHE A 32 -4.14 -1.58 -7.98
C PHE A 32 -4.81 -0.35 -8.63
N ILE A 33 -5.23 -0.47 -9.89
CA ILE A 33 -5.98 0.58 -10.59
C ILE A 33 -7.30 0.85 -9.87
N GLY A 34 -8.02 -0.20 -9.47
CA GLY A 34 -9.26 -0.08 -8.71
C GLY A 34 -9.06 0.60 -7.35
N TYR A 35 -7.98 0.28 -6.64
CA TYR A 35 -7.63 0.91 -5.37
C TYR A 35 -7.35 2.40 -5.54
N ILE A 36 -6.52 2.78 -6.51
CA ILE A 36 -6.21 4.20 -6.78
C ILE A 36 -7.47 4.94 -7.29
N GLY A 37 -8.16 4.37 -8.27
CA GLY A 37 -9.38 4.97 -8.83
C GLY A 37 -10.46 5.16 -7.77
N GLY A 38 -10.71 4.15 -6.95
CA GLY A 38 -11.63 4.23 -5.83
C GLY A 38 -11.21 5.28 -4.80
N GLY A 39 -9.91 5.34 -4.47
CA GLY A 39 -9.36 6.35 -3.57
C GLY A 39 -9.52 7.78 -4.07
N LEU A 40 -9.25 8.03 -5.35
CA LEU A 40 -9.42 9.34 -5.97
C LEU A 40 -10.90 9.74 -6.03
N LEU A 41 -11.79 8.82 -6.38
CA LEU A 41 -13.23 9.07 -6.35
C LEU A 41 -13.73 9.33 -4.94
N GLY A 42 -13.27 8.57 -3.95
CA GLY A 42 -13.59 8.78 -2.55
C GLY A 42 -13.09 10.13 -2.04
N LEU A 43 -11.88 10.54 -2.44
CA LEU A 43 -11.32 11.85 -2.11
C LEU A 43 -12.13 12.98 -2.75
N TRP A 44 -12.45 12.86 -4.04
CA TRP A 44 -13.27 13.84 -4.76
C TRP A 44 -14.65 13.99 -4.10
N PHE A 45 -15.30 12.87 -3.84
CA PHE A 45 -16.61 12.84 -3.17
C PHE A 45 -16.53 13.45 -1.77
N GLY A 46 -15.53 13.04 -0.97
CA GLY A 46 -15.36 13.53 0.38
C GLY A 46 -15.09 15.04 0.45
N LEU A 47 -14.27 15.57 -0.47
CA LEU A 47 -13.99 17.01 -0.55
C LEU A 47 -15.22 17.81 -0.99
N HIS A 48 -16.06 17.24 -1.87
CA HIS A 48 -17.21 17.95 -2.42
C HIS A 48 -18.41 17.96 -1.46
N TYR A 49 -18.62 16.87 -0.72
CA TYR A 49 -19.82 16.72 0.11
C TYR A 49 -19.61 17.05 1.60
N PHE A 50 -18.39 16.90 2.13
CA PHE A 50 -18.15 17.17 3.55
C PHE A 50 -17.67 18.61 3.79
N HIS A 51 -18.58 19.44 4.28
CA HIS A 51 -18.33 20.84 4.66
C HIS A 51 -17.95 21.00 6.15
N SER A 52 -17.78 19.91 6.89
CA SER A 52 -17.33 19.93 8.29
C SER A 52 -15.92 20.51 8.44
N HIS A 53 -15.64 21.09 9.62
CA HIS A 53 -14.36 21.71 9.92
C HIS A 53 -13.60 20.92 10.98
N GLY A 54 -12.25 21.02 10.99
CA GLY A 54 -11.41 20.43 12.01
C GLY A 54 -11.15 18.94 11.84
N VAL A 55 -10.82 18.26 12.95
CA VAL A 55 -10.40 16.86 13.00
C VAL A 55 -11.47 15.92 12.43
N THR A 56 -12.74 16.23 12.66
CA THR A 56 -13.87 15.41 12.16
C THR A 56 -13.87 15.30 10.63
N LYS A 57 -13.51 16.38 9.92
CA LYS A 57 -13.37 16.37 8.46
C LYS A 57 -12.31 15.37 8.01
N PHE A 58 -11.14 15.37 8.66
CA PHE A 58 -10.05 14.45 8.31
C PHE A 58 -10.43 13.00 8.55
N VAL A 59 -11.10 12.70 9.67
CA VAL A 59 -11.55 11.34 9.99
C VAL A 59 -12.58 10.84 8.96
N LEU A 60 -13.60 11.66 8.64
CA LEU A 60 -14.61 11.32 7.66
C LEU A 60 -14.01 11.13 6.27
N LEU A 61 -13.11 12.04 5.86
CA LEU A 61 -12.43 11.99 4.57
C LEU A 61 -11.58 10.72 4.45
N PHE A 62 -10.81 10.41 5.49
CA PHE A 62 -10.01 9.17 5.55
C PHE A 62 -10.90 7.92 5.45
N LEU A 63 -12.02 7.89 6.16
CA LEU A 63 -12.94 6.75 6.15
C LEU A 63 -13.58 6.56 4.78
N VAL A 64 -14.03 7.64 4.14
CA VAL A 64 -14.62 7.58 2.79
C VAL A 64 -13.59 7.17 1.75
N VAL A 65 -12.38 7.71 1.79
CA VAL A 65 -11.30 7.31 0.89
C VAL A 65 -10.93 5.84 1.09
N ALA A 66 -10.83 5.37 2.33
CA ALA A 66 -10.53 3.97 2.63
C ALA A 66 -11.63 3.01 2.13
N LEU A 67 -12.89 3.34 2.37
CA LEU A 67 -14.03 2.54 1.90
C LEU A 67 -14.13 2.54 0.36
N ALA A 68 -13.98 3.69 -0.28
CA ALA A 68 -14.03 3.81 -1.73
C ALA A 68 -12.85 3.09 -2.40
N SER A 69 -11.64 3.17 -1.82
CA SER A 69 -10.48 2.40 -2.28
C SER A 69 -10.71 0.90 -2.17
N GLY A 70 -11.23 0.43 -1.03
CA GLY A 70 -11.55 -0.99 -0.83
C GLY A 70 -12.64 -1.50 -1.77
N ALA A 71 -13.69 -0.71 -2.00
CA ALA A 71 -14.74 -1.04 -2.95
C ALA A 71 -14.20 -1.10 -4.39
N GLY A 72 -13.40 -0.10 -4.79
CA GLY A 72 -12.71 -0.08 -6.09
C GLY A 72 -11.80 -1.30 -6.27
N GLU A 73 -11.00 -1.63 -5.25
CA GLU A 73 -10.17 -2.83 -5.25
C GLU A 73 -11.00 -4.11 -5.45
N ALA A 74 -12.09 -4.27 -4.72
CA ALA A 74 -12.94 -5.46 -4.78
C ALA A 74 -13.59 -5.64 -6.16
N LEU A 75 -14.10 -4.56 -6.75
CA LEU A 75 -14.70 -4.57 -8.09
C LEU A 75 -13.68 -4.93 -9.16
N PHE A 76 -12.54 -4.26 -9.18
CA PHE A 76 -11.51 -4.51 -10.18
C PHE A 76 -10.82 -5.85 -10.01
N LYS A 77 -10.75 -6.39 -8.79
CA LYS A 77 -10.27 -7.75 -8.54
C LYS A 77 -11.14 -8.81 -9.20
N GLN A 78 -12.47 -8.62 -9.19
CA GLN A 78 -13.37 -9.52 -9.88
C GLN A 78 -13.17 -9.46 -11.41
N LEU A 79 -13.07 -8.24 -11.97
CA LEU A 79 -12.77 -8.04 -13.37
C LEU A 79 -11.43 -8.69 -13.76
N GLY A 80 -10.38 -8.44 -13.01
CA GLY A 80 -9.06 -9.02 -13.23
C GLY A 80 -9.06 -10.56 -13.24
N LYS A 81 -9.84 -11.19 -12.35
CA LYS A 81 -9.98 -12.66 -12.34
C LYS A 81 -10.67 -13.22 -13.60
N VAL A 82 -11.67 -12.51 -14.10
CA VAL A 82 -12.37 -12.91 -15.34
C VAL A 82 -11.43 -12.79 -16.54
N PHE A 83 -10.66 -11.72 -16.63
CA PHE A 83 -9.66 -11.52 -17.68
C PHE A 83 -8.54 -12.57 -17.60
N HIS A 84 -8.02 -12.82 -16.40
CA HIS A 84 -6.98 -13.83 -16.19
C HIS A 84 -7.42 -15.23 -16.67
N LYS A 85 -8.66 -15.64 -16.37
CA LYS A 85 -9.20 -16.95 -16.80
C LYS A 85 -9.42 -17.08 -18.30
N LYS A 86 -9.74 -15.96 -19.00
CA LYS A 86 -10.10 -15.99 -20.43
C LYS A 86 -8.90 -15.76 -21.35
N ILE A 87 -7.87 -15.02 -20.92
CA ILE A 87 -6.80 -14.56 -21.80
C ILE A 87 -5.52 -15.38 -21.63
N LEU A 88 -5.24 -15.92 -20.45
CA LEU A 88 -4.00 -16.64 -20.17
C LEU A 88 -4.17 -18.16 -20.29
N PHE A 89 -3.76 -18.68 -21.46
CA PHE A 89 -3.64 -20.11 -21.70
C PHE A 89 -2.16 -20.52 -21.72
N GLY A 90 -1.84 -21.68 -21.11
CA GLY A 90 -0.54 -22.31 -21.22
C GLY A 90 0.60 -21.70 -20.38
N PRO A 91 1.85 -21.68 -20.90
CA PRO A 91 3.06 -21.31 -20.15
C PRO A 91 3.08 -19.84 -19.67
N PHE A 92 2.35 -18.96 -20.32
CA PHE A 92 2.24 -17.53 -19.95
C PHE A 92 1.59 -17.34 -18.57
N LYS A 93 0.78 -18.27 -18.10
CA LYS A 93 0.16 -18.23 -16.78
C LYS A 93 1.19 -18.27 -15.66
N TRP A 94 2.25 -19.04 -15.81
CA TRP A 94 3.31 -19.14 -14.80
C TRP A 94 4.11 -17.82 -14.69
N VAL A 95 4.44 -17.23 -15.85
CA VAL A 95 5.15 -15.93 -15.90
C VAL A 95 4.27 -14.83 -15.27
N ASP A 96 2.99 -14.80 -15.62
CA ASP A 96 2.02 -13.84 -15.05
C ASP A 96 1.90 -13.98 -13.53
N SER A 97 1.85 -15.22 -13.01
CA SER A 97 1.80 -15.48 -11.58
C SER A 97 3.07 -15.02 -10.85
N LEU A 98 4.25 -15.25 -11.45
CA LEU A 98 5.53 -14.85 -10.88
C LEU A 98 5.67 -13.32 -10.85
N LEU A 99 5.30 -12.65 -11.94
CA LEU A 99 5.28 -11.19 -12.01
C LEU A 99 4.24 -10.60 -11.05
N GLY A 100 3.09 -11.25 -10.89
CA GLY A 100 2.08 -10.88 -9.91
C GLY A 100 2.59 -10.94 -8.46
N ALA A 101 3.35 -11.98 -8.13
CA ALA A 101 4.01 -12.11 -6.82
C ALA A 101 5.03 -10.99 -6.59
N ALA A 102 5.90 -10.72 -7.59
CA ALA A 102 6.91 -9.67 -7.50
C ALA A 102 6.29 -8.28 -7.35
N PHE A 103 5.26 -7.97 -8.15
CA PHE A 103 4.56 -6.68 -8.08
C PHE A 103 3.81 -6.50 -6.75
N SER A 104 3.15 -7.55 -6.26
CA SER A 104 2.45 -7.52 -4.98
C SER A 104 3.42 -7.32 -3.81
N LEU A 105 4.57 -7.99 -3.84
CA LEU A 105 5.62 -7.80 -2.84
C LEU A 105 6.15 -6.36 -2.85
N LEU A 106 6.49 -5.83 -4.02
CA LEU A 106 6.99 -4.46 -4.18
C LEU A 106 5.98 -3.45 -3.62
N ARG A 107 4.69 -3.57 -4.00
CA ARG A 107 3.61 -2.72 -3.48
C ARG A 107 3.54 -2.78 -1.95
N THR A 108 3.62 -3.98 -1.37
CA THR A 108 3.53 -4.18 0.09
C THR A 108 4.72 -3.57 0.81
N LEU A 109 5.94 -3.72 0.26
CA LEU A 109 7.14 -3.12 0.84
C LEU A 109 7.07 -1.59 0.82
N ILE A 110 6.61 -0.99 -0.27
CA ILE A 110 6.41 0.47 -0.38
C ILE A 110 5.36 0.93 0.65
N ALA A 111 4.23 0.24 0.75
CA ALA A 111 3.17 0.58 1.70
C ALA A 111 3.65 0.50 3.16
N LEU A 112 4.40 -0.54 3.51
CA LEU A 112 4.98 -0.69 4.85
C LEU A 112 6.05 0.36 5.14
N LEU A 113 6.82 0.77 4.14
CA LEU A 113 7.82 1.83 4.28
C LEU A 113 7.14 3.20 4.52
N ILE A 114 6.09 3.52 3.77
CA ILE A 114 5.29 4.74 3.96
C ILE A 114 4.62 4.71 5.34
N LEU A 115 4.02 3.58 5.72
CA LEU A 115 3.40 3.42 7.04
C LEU A 115 4.42 3.60 8.16
N GLY A 116 5.62 3.02 8.02
CA GLY A 116 6.71 3.18 8.98
C GLY A 116 7.11 4.65 9.14
N HIS A 117 7.23 5.40 8.04
CA HIS A 117 7.50 6.84 8.08
C HIS A 117 6.39 7.63 8.77
N LEU A 118 5.12 7.34 8.46
CA LEU A 118 3.97 7.99 9.09
C LEU A 118 3.96 7.74 10.61
N LEU A 119 4.25 6.50 11.02
CA LEU A 119 4.32 6.15 12.44
C LEU A 119 5.47 6.86 13.17
N LEU A 120 6.60 7.13 12.49
CA LEU A 120 7.71 7.88 13.07
C LEU A 120 7.41 9.37 13.26
N ILE A 121 6.53 9.95 12.45
CA ILE A 121 6.09 11.35 12.59
C ILE A 121 5.07 11.49 13.73
N THR A 122 4.36 10.40 14.07
CA THR A 122 3.37 10.40 15.15
C THR A 122 4.08 10.35 16.50
N PRO A 123 3.63 11.10 17.54
CA PRO A 123 4.30 11.16 18.86
C PRO A 123 4.10 9.89 19.71
N TRP A 124 4.13 8.73 19.10
CA TRP A 124 4.01 7.44 19.76
C TRP A 124 5.41 6.88 20.09
N GLY A 125 5.79 6.97 21.34
CA GLY A 125 7.12 6.60 21.81
C GLY A 125 7.57 5.17 21.47
N TRP A 126 6.64 4.20 21.32
CA TRP A 126 6.99 2.85 20.91
C TRP A 126 7.42 2.76 19.43
N ALA A 127 6.85 3.58 18.58
CA ALA A 127 7.19 3.60 17.15
C ALA A 127 8.60 4.12 16.92
N SER A 128 8.97 5.23 17.59
CA SER A 128 10.30 5.82 17.53
C SER A 128 11.40 4.91 18.08
N GLN A 129 11.07 4.02 19.01
CA GLN A 129 12.03 3.08 19.61
C GLN A 129 12.22 1.79 18.83
N ASN A 130 11.19 1.28 18.16
CA ASN A 130 11.18 -0.06 17.54
C ASN A 130 11.37 -0.04 16.03
N ILE A 131 10.83 0.93 15.31
CA ILE A 131 10.94 1.01 13.85
C ILE A 131 12.38 1.21 13.39
N PRO A 132 13.18 2.13 13.95
CA PRO A 132 14.58 2.31 13.55
C PRO A 132 15.47 1.10 13.86
N LYS A 133 15.09 0.24 14.81
CA LYS A 133 15.81 -1.00 15.13
C LYS A 133 15.50 -2.16 14.19
N SER A 134 14.52 -2.02 13.31
CA SER A 134 14.20 -3.02 12.30
C SER A 134 15.27 -3.02 11.20
N VAL A 135 15.90 -4.16 10.98
CA VAL A 135 16.92 -4.35 9.94
C VAL A 135 16.31 -4.20 8.55
N ILE A 136 15.09 -4.70 8.37
CA ILE A 136 14.39 -4.66 7.08
C ILE A 136 13.99 -3.22 6.76
N TYR A 137 13.39 -2.50 7.71
CA TYR A 137 13.03 -1.09 7.54
C TYR A 137 14.25 -0.23 7.20
N THR A 138 15.36 -0.38 7.93
CA THR A 138 16.58 0.40 7.71
C THR A 138 17.18 0.13 6.33
N LYS A 139 17.25 -1.13 5.89
CA LYS A 139 17.71 -1.49 4.55
C LYS A 139 16.81 -0.96 3.44
N LEU A 140 15.49 -1.06 3.61
CA LEU A 140 14.53 -0.51 2.65
C LEU A 140 14.61 1.01 2.58
N ASN A 141 14.74 1.67 3.72
CA ASN A 141 14.86 3.12 3.79
C ASN A 141 16.17 3.63 3.16
N SER A 142 17.26 2.90 3.30
CA SER A 142 18.53 3.22 2.64
C SER A 142 18.53 2.95 1.12
N ALA A 143 17.71 2.01 0.67
CA ALA A 143 17.52 1.70 -0.74
C ALA A 143 16.44 2.58 -1.42
N ALA A 144 15.57 3.23 -0.63
CA ALA A 144 14.58 4.16 -1.16
C ALA A 144 15.29 5.44 -1.64
N PRO A 145 15.17 5.81 -2.92
CA PRO A 145 15.82 7.02 -3.42
C PRO A 145 15.32 8.25 -2.68
N THR A 146 16.13 9.27 -2.67
CA THR A 146 16.05 10.59 -2.00
C THR A 146 14.69 11.31 -2.01
N VAL A 147 13.72 10.82 -2.78
CA VAL A 147 12.37 11.39 -2.90
C VAL A 147 11.64 11.45 -1.55
N ILE A 148 11.81 10.42 -0.70
CA ILE A 148 11.13 10.37 0.61
C ILE A 148 11.83 11.29 1.60
N SER A 149 13.16 11.41 1.52
CA SER A 149 13.93 12.33 2.37
C SER A 149 13.65 13.80 2.04
N ASP A 150 13.42 14.10 0.76
CA ASP A 150 13.04 15.46 0.32
C ASP A 150 11.62 15.83 0.76
N LEU A 151 10.69 14.89 0.75
CA LEU A 151 9.32 15.12 1.24
C LEU A 151 9.31 15.38 2.75
N THR A 152 10.08 14.62 3.52
CA THR A 152 10.21 14.83 4.98
C THR A 152 10.95 16.12 5.32
N ARG A 153 11.91 16.54 4.50
CA ARG A 153 12.63 17.81 4.66
C ARG A 153 11.72 19.00 4.39
N ARG A 154 10.90 18.94 3.36
CA ARG A 154 9.91 19.99 3.04
C ARG A 154 8.81 20.09 4.10
N ALA A 155 8.34 18.97 4.63
CA ALA A 155 7.35 18.95 5.71
C ALA A 155 7.87 19.57 7.02
N LYS A 156 9.18 19.45 7.33
CA LYS A 156 9.81 20.07 8.51
C LYS A 156 10.06 21.56 8.37
N LEU A 157 10.05 22.10 7.15
CA LEU A 157 10.27 23.55 6.90
C LEU A 157 8.96 24.36 6.92
N THR A 158 7.82 23.70 7.13
CA THR A 158 6.48 24.33 7.11
C THR A 158 5.90 24.52 8.52
N TYR A 159 6.69 24.24 9.58
CA TYR A 159 6.32 24.52 10.98
C TYR A 159 7.29 25.49 11.63
#